data_56345a90abc0e1410b0fe4295fba2b0c
#
_entry.id   56345a90abc0e1410b0fe4295fba2b0c
#
_cell.length_a   1.000
_cell.length_b   1.000
_cell.length_c   1.000
_cell.angle_alpha   90.00
_cell.angle_beta   90.00
_cell.angle_gamma   90.00
#
_symmetry.space_group_name_H-M   'P 1'
#
loop_
_entity.id
_entity.type
_entity.pdbx_description
1 polymer ?
#
loop_
_entity_poly.entity_id
_entity_poly.type
_entity_poly.pdbx_seq_one_letter_code
_entity_poly.pdbx_strand_id
1 'polypeptide(L)'
;MEAQHPKEVVRRGYDAVSVRYDKWSGGETKYSAWLSELGQRIPAGGAVLDLGCGSGLPVARDLTAAGCQFTGVDISEVQIRRARELVPAAAFLQADISSVDFESESFDAVVSFFALIHLPLAHQQPLLRRIAGWLRPGGLFVATTGYWAWTGYEENWLDGGAPMWWSQADVATYRSWIDQAGLSIDREDFVPEDDGGHALFWTSRPPLDASRLGQSSAGRP
;
A
#
# COMPACT_ATOMS: atom_id res chain seq x y z
N MET A 1 -25.79 -20.00 6.72
CA MET A 1 -24.35 -19.76 6.45
C MET A 1 -24.04 -18.38 6.99
N GLU A 2 -23.21 -18.27 8.03
CA GLU A 2 -22.67 -16.98 8.43
C GLU A 2 -21.90 -16.38 7.27
N ALA A 3 -22.20 -15.11 6.92
CA ALA A 3 -21.46 -14.40 5.90
C ALA A 3 -20.00 -14.32 6.36
N GLN A 4 -19.07 -14.95 5.64
CA GLN A 4 -17.67 -14.89 5.97
C GLN A 4 -17.21 -13.42 5.92
N HIS A 5 -16.46 -12.98 6.94
CA HIS A 5 -15.95 -11.62 6.99
C HIS A 5 -15.00 -11.40 5.79
N PRO A 6 -15.17 -10.35 4.95
CA PRO A 6 -14.41 -10.16 3.72
C PRO A 6 -12.90 -10.30 3.88
N LYS A 7 -12.32 -9.71 4.93
CA LYS A 7 -10.88 -9.80 5.21
C LYS A 7 -10.39 -11.22 5.48
N GLU A 8 -11.24 -12.06 6.07
CA GLU A 8 -10.92 -13.48 6.30
C GLU A 8 -10.91 -14.27 4.99
N VAL A 9 -11.81 -13.93 4.05
CA VAL A 9 -11.78 -14.48 2.69
C VAL A 9 -10.48 -14.11 2.00
N VAL A 10 -10.08 -12.83 2.03
CA VAL A 10 -8.82 -12.34 1.47
C VAL A 10 -7.62 -13.08 2.07
N ARG A 11 -7.54 -13.15 3.40
CA ARG A 11 -6.46 -13.85 4.10
C ARG A 11 -6.32 -15.30 3.62
N ARG A 12 -7.43 -16.05 3.61
CA ARG A 12 -7.44 -17.46 3.16
C ARG A 12 -7.09 -17.60 1.68
N GLY A 13 -7.57 -16.68 0.85
CA GLY A 13 -7.25 -16.65 -0.57
C GLY A 13 -5.75 -16.54 -0.79
N TYR A 14 -5.10 -15.56 -0.16
CA TYR A 14 -3.65 -15.40 -0.25
C TYR A 14 -2.85 -16.52 0.41
N ASP A 15 -3.33 -17.09 1.53
CA ASP A 15 -2.71 -18.29 2.12
C ASP A 15 -2.69 -19.45 1.12
N ALA A 16 -3.77 -19.64 0.35
CA ALA A 16 -3.91 -20.73 -0.60
C ALA A 16 -3.03 -20.55 -1.86
N VAL A 17 -2.86 -19.32 -2.34
CA VAL A 17 -2.20 -19.05 -3.63
C VAL A 17 -0.80 -18.46 -3.52
N SER A 18 -0.26 -18.27 -2.33
CA SER A 18 0.96 -17.48 -2.06
C SER A 18 2.11 -17.69 -3.06
N VAL A 19 2.53 -18.94 -3.31
CA VAL A 19 3.60 -19.25 -4.30
C VAL A 19 3.15 -19.04 -5.74
N ARG A 20 1.87 -19.31 -6.03
CA ARG A 20 1.29 -19.14 -7.37
C ARG A 20 1.16 -17.67 -7.70
N TYR A 21 0.76 -16.86 -6.71
CA TYR A 21 0.62 -15.42 -6.87
C TYR A 21 1.93 -14.75 -7.30
N ASP A 22 3.05 -15.08 -6.68
CA ASP A 22 4.36 -14.53 -7.06
C ASP A 22 4.71 -14.82 -8.54
N LYS A 23 4.32 -15.99 -9.05
CA LYS A 23 4.54 -16.36 -10.46
C LYS A 23 3.59 -15.65 -11.41
N TRP A 24 2.34 -15.44 -10.97
CA TRP A 24 1.29 -14.83 -11.78
C TRP A 24 1.40 -13.30 -11.83
N SER A 25 1.77 -12.63 -10.75
CA SER A 25 1.78 -11.17 -10.63
C SER A 25 2.70 -10.43 -11.62
N GLY A 26 3.14 -11.12 -12.67
CA GLY A 26 3.89 -10.56 -13.80
C GLY A 26 5.38 -10.38 -13.52
N GLY A 27 5.86 -10.97 -12.42
CA GLY A 27 7.28 -10.95 -12.07
C GLY A 27 7.81 -9.54 -11.88
N GLU A 28 9.11 -9.40 -12.07
CA GLU A 28 9.88 -8.19 -11.76
C GLU A 28 9.57 -7.00 -12.67
N THR A 29 9.09 -7.25 -13.89
CA THR A 29 8.95 -6.20 -14.92
C THR A 29 7.86 -5.18 -14.63
N LYS A 30 6.72 -5.60 -14.04
CA LYS A 30 5.59 -4.71 -13.71
C LYS A 30 5.98 -3.62 -12.71
N TYR A 31 6.79 -3.98 -11.73
CA TYR A 31 7.18 -3.09 -10.62
C TYR A 31 8.50 -2.35 -10.87
N SER A 32 9.34 -2.82 -11.80
CA SER A 32 10.73 -2.37 -11.91
C SER A 32 10.87 -0.86 -12.10
N ALA A 33 10.03 -0.27 -12.95
CA ALA A 33 10.04 1.18 -13.17
C ALA A 33 9.59 1.96 -11.92
N TRP A 34 8.56 1.48 -11.23
CA TRP A 34 8.04 2.11 -10.01
C TRP A 34 9.06 2.04 -8.87
N LEU A 35 9.69 0.88 -8.67
CA LEU A 35 10.68 0.68 -7.62
C LEU A 35 11.97 1.46 -7.89
N SER A 36 12.37 1.56 -9.17
CA SER A 36 13.51 2.41 -9.56
C SER A 36 13.23 3.89 -9.27
N GLU A 37 12.05 4.41 -9.61
CA GLU A 37 11.66 5.79 -9.31
C GLU A 37 11.56 6.02 -7.80
N LEU A 38 10.93 5.11 -7.05
CA LEU A 38 10.85 5.18 -5.59
C LEU A 38 12.24 5.25 -4.96
N GLY A 39 13.16 4.35 -5.35
CA GLY A 39 14.52 4.33 -4.82
C GLY A 39 15.32 5.61 -5.09
N GLN A 40 14.99 6.36 -6.17
CA GLN A 40 15.60 7.65 -6.47
C GLN A 40 15.00 8.81 -5.66
N ARG A 41 13.73 8.71 -5.27
CA ARG A 41 13.01 9.76 -4.54
C ARG A 41 13.11 9.61 -3.02
N ILE A 42 13.35 8.40 -2.52
CA ILE A 42 13.53 8.14 -1.08
C ILE A 42 14.95 8.54 -0.66
N PRO A 43 15.14 9.21 0.48
CA PRO A 43 16.47 9.52 1.00
C PRO A 43 17.29 8.25 1.26
N ALA A 44 18.61 8.33 1.17
CA ALA A 44 19.49 7.21 1.51
C ALA A 44 19.23 6.74 2.97
N GLY A 45 18.99 5.44 3.14
CA GLY A 45 18.58 4.87 4.44
C GLY A 45 17.14 5.21 4.87
N GLY A 46 16.33 5.77 3.97
CA GLY A 46 14.96 6.17 4.27
C GLY A 46 14.05 5.02 4.69
N ALA A 47 13.09 5.31 5.56
CA ALA A 47 12.14 4.34 6.10
C ALA A 47 10.95 4.16 5.14
N VAL A 48 10.67 2.90 4.77
CA VAL A 48 9.58 2.52 3.86
C VAL A 48 8.63 1.57 4.56
N LEU A 49 7.33 1.85 4.45
CA LEU A 49 6.26 0.95 4.87
C LEU A 49 5.54 0.40 3.63
N ASP A 50 5.34 -0.91 3.58
CA ASP A 50 4.54 -1.59 2.55
C ASP A 50 3.29 -2.21 3.16
N LEU A 51 2.14 -1.73 2.76
CA LEU A 51 0.82 -2.17 3.24
C LEU A 51 0.23 -3.20 2.26
N GLY A 52 0.24 -4.46 2.67
CA GLY A 52 -0.08 -5.62 1.84
C GLY A 52 1.17 -6.14 1.12
N CYS A 53 2.25 -6.33 1.87
CA CYS A 53 3.57 -6.63 1.31
C CYS A 53 3.70 -8.03 0.68
N GLY A 54 2.71 -8.90 0.84
CA GLY A 54 2.77 -10.27 0.35
C GLY A 54 4.03 -11.01 0.83
N SER A 55 4.68 -11.72 -0.09
CA SER A 55 5.96 -12.43 0.16
C SER A 55 7.20 -11.52 0.18
N GLY A 56 7.02 -10.20 0.09
CA GLY A 56 8.10 -9.22 0.02
C GLY A 56 8.73 -9.09 -1.38
N LEU A 57 8.26 -9.84 -2.38
CA LEU A 57 8.79 -9.80 -3.74
C LEU A 57 7.86 -9.06 -4.69
N PRO A 58 8.40 -8.18 -5.54
CA PRO A 58 9.80 -7.71 -5.58
C PRO A 58 10.07 -6.53 -4.63
N VAL A 59 9.05 -5.92 -4.01
CA VAL A 59 9.09 -4.60 -3.37
C VAL A 59 10.08 -4.54 -2.22
N ALA A 60 9.94 -5.43 -1.22
CA ALA A 60 10.86 -5.47 -0.06
C ALA A 60 12.28 -5.79 -0.49
N ARG A 61 12.46 -6.78 -1.39
CA ARG A 61 13.78 -7.16 -1.90
C ARG A 61 14.52 -5.97 -2.52
N ASP A 62 13.87 -5.27 -3.45
CA ASP A 62 14.52 -4.24 -4.25
C ASP A 62 14.78 -2.97 -3.44
N LEU A 63 13.82 -2.53 -2.61
CA LEU A 63 13.99 -1.35 -1.77
C LEU A 63 15.00 -1.60 -0.63
N THR A 64 15.04 -2.82 -0.06
CA THR A 64 16.07 -3.18 0.92
C THR A 64 17.46 -3.23 0.26
N ALA A 65 17.56 -3.79 -0.94
CA ALA A 65 18.81 -3.80 -1.71
C ALA A 65 19.28 -2.39 -2.10
N ALA A 66 18.34 -1.44 -2.28
CA ALA A 66 18.63 -0.01 -2.48
C ALA A 66 19.02 0.72 -1.18
N GLY A 67 19.07 0.02 -0.02
CA GLY A 67 19.49 0.57 1.27
C GLY A 67 18.39 1.18 2.10
N CYS A 68 17.10 1.01 1.76
CA CYS A 68 15.98 1.47 2.56
C CYS A 68 15.79 0.61 3.82
N GLN A 69 15.30 1.24 4.90
CA GLN A 69 14.80 0.53 6.08
C GLN A 69 13.34 0.13 5.81
N PHE A 70 13.13 -1.15 5.51
CA PHE A 70 11.84 -1.64 5.03
C PHE A 70 11.04 -2.34 6.13
N THR A 71 9.75 -1.96 6.23
CA THR A 71 8.74 -2.63 7.06
C THR A 71 7.57 -3.05 6.19
N GLY A 72 7.27 -4.34 6.13
CA GLY A 72 6.11 -4.88 5.41
C GLY A 72 5.02 -5.35 6.36
N VAL A 73 3.76 -5.12 5.99
CA VAL A 73 2.58 -5.59 6.72
C VAL A 73 1.70 -6.40 5.79
N ASP A 74 1.28 -7.57 6.22
CA ASP A 74 0.30 -8.39 5.51
C ASP A 74 -0.59 -9.15 6.50
N ILE A 75 -1.84 -9.42 6.11
CA ILE A 75 -2.79 -10.17 6.93
C ILE A 75 -2.52 -11.68 6.90
N SER A 76 -1.89 -12.18 5.82
CA SER A 76 -1.60 -13.59 5.60
C SER A 76 -0.36 -14.04 6.39
N GLU A 77 -0.53 -15.02 7.27
CA GLU A 77 0.60 -15.65 7.97
C GLU A 77 1.54 -16.34 7.01
N VAL A 78 1.01 -16.96 5.96
CA VAL A 78 1.81 -17.66 4.94
C VAL A 78 2.69 -16.68 4.19
N GLN A 79 2.15 -15.54 3.78
CA GLN A 79 2.93 -14.49 3.12
C GLN A 79 4.04 -13.95 4.02
N ILE A 80 3.73 -13.61 5.26
CA ILE A 80 4.72 -13.06 6.21
C ILE A 80 5.83 -14.06 6.53
N ARG A 81 5.50 -15.34 6.71
CA ARG A 81 6.55 -16.37 6.90
C ARG A 81 7.48 -16.43 5.71
N ARG A 82 6.95 -16.46 4.48
CA ARG A 82 7.75 -16.45 3.26
C ARG A 82 8.56 -15.16 3.09
N ALA A 83 7.96 -14.00 3.39
CA ALA A 83 8.66 -12.73 3.32
C ALA A 83 9.91 -12.69 4.21
N ARG A 84 9.81 -13.22 5.44
CA ARG A 84 10.96 -13.33 6.36
C ARG A 84 12.05 -14.26 5.85
N GLU A 85 11.69 -15.33 5.15
CA GLU A 85 12.63 -16.26 4.53
C GLU A 85 13.32 -15.65 3.28
N LEU A 86 12.54 -14.96 2.44
CA LEU A 86 13.00 -14.41 1.16
C LEU A 86 13.78 -13.10 1.30
N VAL A 87 13.43 -12.27 2.28
CA VAL A 87 14.05 -10.95 2.50
C VAL A 87 14.40 -10.76 3.99
N PRO A 88 15.36 -11.53 4.54
CA PRO A 88 15.66 -11.52 5.98
C PRO A 88 16.20 -10.18 6.51
N ALA A 89 16.61 -9.28 5.63
CA ALA A 89 17.10 -7.95 5.99
C ALA A 89 15.98 -6.92 6.24
N ALA A 90 14.71 -7.27 5.92
CA ALA A 90 13.54 -6.42 6.14
C ALA A 90 12.74 -6.83 7.38
N ALA A 91 11.97 -5.90 7.95
CA ALA A 91 11.03 -6.19 9.03
C ALA A 91 9.65 -6.55 8.46
N PHE A 92 8.98 -7.57 9.05
CA PHE A 92 7.66 -8.00 8.61
C PHE A 92 6.72 -8.22 9.80
N LEU A 93 5.51 -7.65 9.70
CA LEU A 93 4.45 -7.72 10.70
C LEU A 93 3.21 -8.40 10.10
N GLN A 94 2.75 -9.48 10.72
CA GLN A 94 1.43 -10.03 10.41
C GLN A 94 0.36 -9.19 11.10
N ALA A 95 -0.40 -8.41 10.33
CA ALA A 95 -1.48 -7.58 10.85
C ALA A 95 -2.48 -7.19 9.74
N ASP A 96 -3.68 -6.79 10.16
CA ASP A 96 -4.65 -6.13 9.28
C ASP A 96 -4.27 -4.67 9.08
N ILE A 97 -3.93 -4.29 7.84
CA ILE A 97 -3.52 -2.92 7.48
C ILE A 97 -4.56 -1.86 7.84
N SER A 98 -5.83 -2.22 7.94
CA SER A 98 -6.89 -1.28 8.34
C SER A 98 -6.92 -0.97 9.84
N SER A 99 -6.18 -1.72 10.66
CA SER A 99 -6.15 -1.55 12.13
C SER A 99 -4.76 -1.34 12.71
N VAL A 100 -3.68 -1.68 11.97
CA VAL A 100 -2.31 -1.42 12.41
C VAL A 100 -2.09 0.08 12.57
N ASP A 101 -1.24 0.49 13.51
CA ASP A 101 -0.86 1.89 13.71
C ASP A 101 0.65 2.06 13.87
N PHE A 102 1.14 3.22 13.48
CA PHE A 102 2.55 3.60 13.55
C PHE A 102 2.69 5.01 14.10
N GLU A 103 3.88 5.35 14.58
CA GLU A 103 4.19 6.69 15.02
C GLU A 103 4.05 7.69 13.87
N SER A 104 3.57 8.90 14.19
CA SER A 104 3.47 9.98 13.22
C SER A 104 4.86 10.32 12.67
N GLU A 105 4.91 10.66 11.38
CA GLU A 105 6.13 11.11 10.70
C GLU A 105 7.31 10.13 10.80
N SER A 106 7.01 8.82 10.80
CA SER A 106 8.01 7.75 10.92
C SER A 106 8.54 7.25 9.57
N PHE A 107 7.81 7.50 8.45
CA PHE A 107 8.18 6.97 7.14
C PHE A 107 8.46 8.06 6.11
N ASP A 108 9.46 7.82 5.28
CA ASP A 108 9.79 8.61 4.08
C ASP A 108 8.92 8.21 2.90
N ALA A 109 8.50 6.94 2.84
CA ALA A 109 7.54 6.46 1.87
C ALA A 109 6.61 5.40 2.47
N VAL A 110 5.37 5.39 2.01
CA VAL A 110 4.40 4.30 2.20
C VAL A 110 4.00 3.80 0.83
N VAL A 111 4.00 2.50 0.62
CA VAL A 111 3.53 1.88 -0.62
C VAL A 111 2.38 0.91 -0.34
N SER A 112 1.51 0.71 -1.33
CA SER A 112 0.45 -0.30 -1.25
C SER A 112 0.06 -0.73 -2.66
N PHE A 113 0.65 -1.82 -3.13
CA PHE A 113 0.39 -2.32 -4.47
C PHE A 113 -0.61 -3.48 -4.44
N PHE A 114 -1.76 -3.29 -5.08
CA PHE A 114 -2.85 -4.27 -5.20
C PHE A 114 -3.42 -4.77 -3.86
N ALA A 115 -3.31 -3.99 -2.77
CA ALA A 115 -3.80 -4.39 -1.45
C ALA A 115 -5.03 -3.58 -0.98
N LEU A 116 -5.11 -2.27 -1.27
CA LEU A 116 -6.25 -1.44 -0.87
C LEU A 116 -7.58 -1.97 -1.42
N ILE A 117 -7.57 -2.54 -2.61
CA ILE A 117 -8.73 -3.11 -3.29
C ILE A 117 -9.29 -4.38 -2.62
N HIS A 118 -8.64 -4.88 -1.57
CA HIS A 118 -9.10 -5.99 -0.74
C HIS A 118 -9.64 -5.52 0.63
N LEU A 119 -9.70 -4.21 0.87
CA LEU A 119 -10.32 -3.66 2.07
C LEU A 119 -11.77 -3.27 1.82
N PRO A 120 -12.69 -3.48 2.79
CA PRO A 120 -14.01 -2.84 2.73
C PRO A 120 -13.89 -1.33 2.51
N LEU A 121 -14.72 -0.75 1.63
CA LEU A 121 -14.68 0.67 1.29
C LEU A 121 -14.69 1.58 2.52
N ALA A 122 -15.45 1.21 3.55
CA ALA A 122 -15.52 1.95 4.81
C ALA A 122 -14.19 2.06 5.56
N HIS A 123 -13.20 1.20 5.25
CA HIS A 123 -11.88 1.21 5.87
C HIS A 123 -10.83 1.94 5.04
N GLN A 124 -11.04 2.13 3.74
CA GLN A 124 -10.03 2.66 2.82
C GLN A 124 -9.77 4.16 3.08
N GLN A 125 -10.81 4.99 3.14
CA GLN A 125 -10.64 6.42 3.40
C GLN A 125 -10.01 6.71 4.78
N PRO A 126 -10.44 6.08 5.90
CA PRO A 126 -9.74 6.24 7.19
C PRO A 126 -8.27 5.82 7.14
N LEU A 127 -7.94 4.76 6.40
CA LEU A 127 -6.55 4.33 6.23
C LEU A 127 -5.70 5.37 5.50
N LEU A 128 -6.22 6.01 4.44
CA LEU A 128 -5.50 7.07 3.74
C LEU A 128 -5.14 8.25 4.67
N ARG A 129 -6.03 8.63 5.60
CA ARG A 129 -5.73 9.68 6.60
C ARG A 129 -4.63 9.26 7.56
N ARG A 130 -4.59 7.99 7.96
CA ARG A 130 -3.53 7.44 8.83
C ARG A 130 -2.20 7.41 8.10
N ILE A 131 -2.19 6.95 6.83
CA ILE A 131 -1.01 6.97 5.97
C ILE A 131 -0.41 8.38 5.89
N ALA A 132 -1.25 9.39 5.64
CA ALA A 132 -0.80 10.79 5.63
C ALA A 132 -0.15 11.22 6.96
N GLY A 133 -0.66 10.74 8.10
CA GLY A 133 -0.09 11.00 9.42
C GLY A 133 1.24 10.30 9.66
N TRP A 134 1.45 9.08 9.14
CA TRP A 134 2.68 8.30 9.28
C TRP A 134 3.82 8.82 8.40
N LEU A 135 3.49 9.47 7.28
CA LEU A 135 4.48 10.06 6.38
C LEU A 135 5.14 11.29 7.01
N ARG A 136 6.43 11.43 6.82
CA ARG A 136 7.15 12.69 7.06
C ARG A 136 6.65 13.77 6.10
N PRO A 137 6.76 15.07 6.46
CA PRO A 137 6.57 16.15 5.50
C PRO A 137 7.45 15.95 4.26
N GLY A 138 6.86 16.00 3.06
CA GLY A 138 7.53 15.65 1.80
C GLY A 138 7.61 14.15 1.49
N GLY A 139 7.14 13.28 2.39
CA GLY A 139 7.12 11.83 2.20
C GLY A 139 6.11 11.40 1.13
N LEU A 140 6.35 10.25 0.54
CA LEU A 140 5.62 9.72 -0.62
C LEU A 140 4.59 8.66 -0.20
N PHE A 141 3.41 8.70 -0.83
CA PHE A 141 2.51 7.55 -0.83
C PHE A 141 2.26 7.11 -2.27
N VAL A 142 2.58 5.84 -2.59
CA VAL A 142 2.41 5.26 -3.92
C VAL A 142 1.55 4.02 -3.82
N ALA A 143 0.41 4.01 -4.52
CA ALA A 143 -0.52 2.91 -4.40
C ALA A 143 -1.28 2.62 -5.70
N THR A 144 -1.59 1.34 -5.91
CA THR A 144 -2.62 0.95 -6.88
C THR A 144 -3.98 0.89 -6.20
N THR A 145 -5.00 1.38 -6.92
CA THR A 145 -6.40 1.41 -6.48
C THR A 145 -7.32 0.95 -7.60
N GLY A 146 -8.62 0.83 -7.33
CA GLY A 146 -9.58 0.64 -8.38
C GLY A 146 -9.62 1.81 -9.37
N TYR A 147 -9.81 1.50 -10.64
CA TYR A 147 -10.11 2.51 -11.66
C TYR A 147 -11.62 2.68 -11.82
N TRP A 148 -12.36 1.58 -11.79
CA TRP A 148 -13.83 1.54 -11.75
C TRP A 148 -14.32 0.99 -10.41
N ALA A 149 -15.49 1.43 -9.97
CA ALA A 149 -16.11 0.92 -8.75
C ALA A 149 -16.59 -0.53 -8.95
N TRP A 150 -16.18 -1.41 -8.05
CA TRP A 150 -16.63 -2.80 -8.04
C TRP A 150 -16.48 -3.43 -6.66
N THR A 151 -17.42 -4.28 -6.28
CA THR A 151 -17.33 -5.13 -5.08
C THR A 151 -17.93 -6.48 -5.38
N GLY A 152 -17.20 -7.54 -5.10
CA GLY A 152 -17.64 -8.91 -5.37
C GLY A 152 -16.63 -9.96 -4.97
N TYR A 153 -16.95 -11.19 -5.36
CA TYR A 153 -16.12 -12.36 -5.13
C TYR A 153 -15.73 -12.97 -6.48
N GLU A 154 -14.52 -13.50 -6.52
CA GLU A 154 -14.05 -14.38 -7.56
C GLU A 154 -13.88 -15.77 -6.95
N GLU A 155 -14.71 -16.73 -7.44
CA GLU A 155 -14.62 -18.10 -6.98
C GLU A 155 -13.35 -18.76 -7.55
N ASN A 156 -12.68 -19.58 -6.74
CA ASN A 156 -11.48 -20.32 -7.16
C ASN A 156 -10.37 -19.44 -7.78
N TRP A 157 -10.10 -18.28 -7.15
CA TRP A 157 -9.12 -17.31 -7.64
C TRP A 157 -7.74 -17.94 -7.89
N LEU A 158 -7.19 -17.70 -9.08
CA LEU A 158 -5.94 -18.27 -9.56
C LEU A 158 -5.88 -19.80 -9.42
N ASP A 159 -7.00 -20.52 -9.57
CA ASP A 159 -7.12 -21.97 -9.36
C ASP A 159 -6.59 -22.44 -8.00
N GLY A 160 -6.66 -21.58 -6.99
CA GLY A 160 -6.17 -21.84 -5.64
C GLY A 160 -7.11 -22.64 -4.75
N GLY A 161 -8.32 -22.94 -5.21
CA GLY A 161 -9.34 -23.64 -4.45
C GLY A 161 -9.99 -22.79 -3.34
N ALA A 162 -9.74 -21.47 -3.35
CA ALA A 162 -10.30 -20.52 -2.40
C ALA A 162 -10.85 -19.29 -3.14
N PRO A 163 -11.96 -18.69 -2.66
CA PRO A 163 -12.46 -17.45 -3.21
C PRO A 163 -11.56 -16.27 -2.83
N MET A 164 -11.60 -15.22 -3.65
CA MET A 164 -11.04 -13.92 -3.36
C MET A 164 -12.14 -12.87 -3.32
N TRP A 165 -12.02 -11.92 -2.41
CA TRP A 165 -12.93 -10.81 -2.29
C TRP A 165 -12.25 -9.49 -2.67
N TRP A 166 -13.00 -8.67 -3.39
CA TRP A 166 -12.56 -7.40 -3.93
C TRP A 166 -13.55 -6.31 -3.53
N SER A 167 -13.05 -5.11 -3.26
CA SER A 167 -13.88 -3.94 -3.01
C SER A 167 -13.10 -2.68 -3.34
N GLN A 168 -13.54 -2.00 -4.37
CA GLN A 168 -12.85 -0.80 -4.85
C GLN A 168 -13.85 0.28 -5.25
N ALA A 169 -13.50 1.51 -4.97
CA ALA A 169 -14.18 2.69 -5.48
C ALA A 169 -13.68 3.01 -6.90
N ASP A 170 -14.32 3.95 -7.56
CA ASP A 170 -13.81 4.52 -8.80
C ASP A 170 -12.65 5.50 -8.55
N VAL A 171 -11.93 5.81 -9.60
CA VAL A 171 -10.76 6.69 -9.55
C VAL A 171 -11.09 8.10 -9.06
N ALA A 172 -12.28 8.63 -9.38
CA ALA A 172 -12.70 9.96 -8.93
C ALA A 172 -12.90 10.01 -7.41
N THR A 173 -13.45 8.94 -6.85
CA THR A 173 -13.61 8.77 -5.40
C THR A 173 -12.24 8.69 -4.71
N TYR A 174 -11.28 7.95 -5.26
CA TYR A 174 -9.92 7.89 -4.69
C TYR A 174 -9.22 9.25 -4.74
N ARG A 175 -9.33 10.02 -5.83
CA ARG A 175 -8.80 11.40 -5.88
C ARG A 175 -9.35 12.25 -4.74
N SER A 176 -10.68 12.19 -4.51
CA SER A 176 -11.32 12.92 -3.42
C SER A 176 -10.84 12.47 -2.04
N TRP A 177 -10.67 11.17 -1.81
CA TRP A 177 -10.18 10.65 -0.53
C TRP A 177 -8.72 10.98 -0.25
N ILE A 178 -7.87 10.98 -1.28
CA ILE A 178 -6.45 11.39 -1.21
C ILE A 178 -6.36 12.87 -0.83
N ASP A 179 -7.12 13.75 -1.50
CA ASP A 179 -7.18 15.17 -1.17
C ASP A 179 -7.68 15.40 0.26
N GLN A 180 -8.77 14.74 0.67
CA GLN A 180 -9.31 14.82 2.04
C GLN A 180 -8.37 14.25 3.11
N ALA A 181 -7.44 13.39 2.75
CA ALA A 181 -6.39 12.92 3.64
C ALA A 181 -5.24 13.94 3.80
N GLY A 182 -5.24 15.02 3.01
CA GLY A 182 -4.18 16.04 3.00
C GLY A 182 -2.94 15.64 2.20
N LEU A 183 -3.09 14.71 1.26
CA LEU A 183 -2.06 14.32 0.32
C LEU A 183 -2.25 15.04 -1.02
N SER A 184 -1.15 15.43 -1.67
CA SER A 184 -1.15 16.01 -3.01
C SER A 184 -0.93 14.90 -4.04
N ILE A 185 -1.71 14.87 -5.10
CA ILE A 185 -1.51 13.95 -6.22
C ILE A 185 -0.45 14.54 -7.15
N ASP A 186 0.72 13.91 -7.21
CA ASP A 186 1.83 14.31 -8.07
C ASP A 186 1.63 13.76 -9.49
N ARG A 187 1.17 12.50 -9.60
CA ARG A 187 0.90 11.80 -10.87
C ARG A 187 -0.14 10.70 -10.66
N GLU A 188 -0.91 10.45 -11.70
CA GLU A 188 -1.83 9.34 -11.81
C GLU A 188 -1.61 8.63 -13.14
N ASP A 189 -1.38 7.33 -13.10
CA ASP A 189 -1.18 6.49 -14.27
C ASP A 189 -2.28 5.41 -14.32
N PHE A 190 -2.62 4.94 -15.51
CA PHE A 190 -3.46 3.76 -15.70
C PHE A 190 -2.58 2.53 -15.85
N VAL A 191 -2.84 1.50 -15.05
CA VAL A 191 -2.17 0.21 -15.07
C VAL A 191 -3.11 -0.80 -15.71
N PRO A 192 -2.91 -1.18 -16.98
CA PRO A 192 -3.78 -2.12 -17.67
C PRO A 192 -3.61 -3.54 -17.09
N GLU A 193 -4.73 -4.25 -16.97
CA GLU A 193 -4.80 -5.69 -16.72
C GLU A 193 -5.89 -6.27 -17.60
N ASP A 194 -5.67 -7.43 -18.22
CA ASP A 194 -6.56 -8.17 -19.13
C ASP A 194 -7.80 -7.38 -19.60
N ASP A 195 -8.96 -7.57 -18.96
CA ASP A 195 -10.22 -6.90 -19.31
C ASP A 195 -10.47 -5.60 -18.51
N GLY A 196 -9.46 -5.04 -17.81
CA GLY A 196 -9.64 -3.88 -16.96
C GLY A 196 -8.35 -3.15 -16.63
N GLY A 197 -8.22 -2.76 -15.37
CA GLY A 197 -7.01 -2.11 -14.86
C GLY A 197 -7.21 -1.35 -13.58
N HIS A 198 -6.13 -0.77 -13.12
CA HIS A 198 -6.03 -0.03 -11.87
C HIS A 198 -5.54 1.39 -12.11
N ALA A 199 -5.81 2.29 -11.16
CA ALA A 199 -5.11 3.55 -11.08
C ALA A 199 -3.86 3.37 -10.21
N LEU A 200 -2.74 3.91 -10.66
CA LEU A 200 -1.53 4.06 -9.86
C LEU A 200 -1.38 5.53 -9.48
N PHE A 201 -1.51 5.81 -8.20
CA PHE A 201 -1.30 7.15 -7.66
C PHE A 201 0.11 7.30 -7.10
N TRP A 202 0.77 8.36 -7.52
CA TRP A 202 1.95 8.93 -6.89
C TRP A 202 1.51 10.17 -6.16
N THR A 203 1.62 10.16 -4.85
CA THR A 203 1.19 11.27 -4.01
C THR A 203 2.28 11.66 -3.03
N SER A 204 2.23 12.88 -2.53
CA SER A 204 3.15 13.36 -1.52
C SER A 204 2.41 14.03 -0.35
N ARG A 205 2.95 13.89 0.85
CA ARG A 205 2.54 14.75 1.97
C ARG A 205 3.17 16.12 1.78
N PRO A 206 2.40 17.22 1.69
CA PRO A 206 2.97 18.55 1.55
C PRO A 206 4.01 18.85 2.64
N PRO A 207 5.12 19.56 2.33
CA PRO A 207 6.05 20.01 3.33
C PRO A 207 5.36 20.93 4.34
N LEU A 208 5.90 21.01 5.57
CA LEU A 208 5.41 21.98 6.55
C LEU A 208 5.58 23.40 6.01
N ASP A 209 4.48 24.15 5.98
CA ASP A 209 4.50 25.55 5.54
C ASP A 209 5.30 26.39 6.56
N ALA A 210 6.52 26.77 6.16
CA ALA A 210 7.41 27.58 7.00
C ALA A 210 6.79 28.95 7.38
N SER A 211 5.77 29.41 6.65
CA SER A 211 5.08 30.67 6.94
C SER A 211 4.21 30.62 8.20
N ARG A 212 3.77 29.42 8.64
CA ARG A 212 2.95 29.26 9.85
C ARG A 212 3.76 29.22 11.16
N LEU A 213 5.06 28.94 11.10
CA LEU A 213 5.93 28.90 12.28
C LEU A 213 6.34 30.31 12.76
N GLY A 214 6.21 31.34 11.95
CA GLY A 214 6.58 32.73 12.27
C GLY A 214 5.52 33.54 13.03
N GLN A 215 4.28 33.08 13.14
CA GLN A 215 3.19 33.88 13.70
C GLN A 215 2.90 33.62 15.19
N SER A 216 3.55 32.63 15.83
CA SER A 216 3.30 32.29 17.26
C SER A 216 4.17 33.05 18.25
N SER A 217 5.15 33.86 17.82
CA SER A 217 6.06 34.55 18.72
C SER A 217 5.85 36.08 18.85
N ALA A 218 4.82 36.62 18.17
CA ALA A 218 4.51 38.06 18.25
C ALA A 218 3.15 38.31 18.94
N GLY A 219 3.09 38.16 20.22
CA GLY A 219 1.88 38.51 20.98
C GLY A 219 1.89 38.18 22.45
N ARG A 220 2.66 38.92 23.21
CA ARG A 220 2.27 39.32 24.57
C ARG A 220 3.00 40.64 24.93
N PRO A 221 2.23 41.69 25.16
CA PRO A 221 2.76 42.84 25.90
C PRO A 221 2.90 42.55 27.41
#